data_8a2c12c0084a48ff9ab8a71bd52d49f0
#
_entry.id   8a2c12c0084a48ff9ab8a71bd52d49f0
#
_cell.length_a   1.000
_cell.length_b   1.000
_cell.length_c   1.000
_cell.angle_alpha   90.00
_cell.angle_beta   90.00
_cell.angle_gamma   90.00
#
_symmetry.space_group_name_H-M   'P 1'
#
loop_
_entity.id
_entity.type
_entity.pdbx_description
1 polymer ?
#
loop_
_entity_poly.entity_id
_entity_poly.type
_entity_poly.pdbx_seq_one_letter_code
_entity_poly.pdbx_strand_id
1 'polypeptide(L)'
;MIPHIVIASLAMLFNAAPVWSHEGHDHGEALPPVESGWTPRATARSDDFDLVAAMEGGQMRIWLDRGSDNAPVTDARIDVEAGAWKGEARPAGDGSYRVDAAALARPGEHALVFTVEAGTVVDLLPATLVLKAEPVAGSPDGRGALLPMAVGGLVAIAGLGMWWRRRRAAA
;
A
#
# COMPACT_ATOMS: atom_id res chain seq x y z
N MET A 1 16.99 77.71 -42.94
CA MET A 1 17.49 76.47 -43.53
C MET A 1 17.78 75.50 -42.39
N ILE A 2 16.85 74.58 -42.05
CA ILE A 2 16.94 73.62 -40.94
C ILE A 2 16.83 72.26 -41.58
N PRO A 3 17.80 71.37 -41.47
CA PRO A 3 17.66 70.01 -41.96
C PRO A 3 16.93 69.14 -40.99
N HIS A 4 15.94 68.41 -41.48
CA HIS A 4 15.13 67.46 -40.76
C HIS A 4 15.92 66.22 -40.45
N ILE A 5 16.11 65.95 -39.12
CA ILE A 5 16.65 64.72 -38.63
C ILE A 5 15.51 63.71 -38.58
N VAL A 6 15.55 62.73 -39.49
CA VAL A 6 14.65 61.56 -39.44
C VAL A 6 15.17 60.57 -38.41
N ILE A 7 14.50 60.48 -37.29
CA ILE A 7 14.78 59.44 -36.28
C ILE A 7 14.04 58.18 -36.71
N ALA A 8 14.77 57.25 -37.28
CA ALA A 8 14.27 55.90 -37.55
C ALA A 8 14.22 55.10 -36.26
N SER A 9 13.04 54.97 -35.68
CA SER A 9 12.81 54.10 -34.52
C SER A 9 12.77 52.65 -35.00
N LEU A 10 13.86 51.90 -34.80
CA LEU A 10 13.95 50.46 -35.02
C LEU A 10 13.17 49.76 -33.93
N ALA A 11 11.94 49.36 -34.23
CA ALA A 11 11.15 48.52 -33.35
C ALA A 11 11.72 47.08 -33.42
N MET A 12 12.50 46.69 -32.40
CA MET A 12 12.88 45.30 -32.16
C MET A 12 11.65 44.52 -31.70
N LEU A 13 11.06 43.80 -32.64
CA LEU A 13 10.07 42.76 -32.30
C LEU A 13 10.80 41.62 -31.62
N PHE A 14 10.68 41.58 -30.28
CA PHE A 14 11.03 40.40 -29.51
C PHE A 14 10.03 39.29 -29.85
N ASN A 15 10.43 38.41 -30.74
CA ASN A 15 9.75 37.12 -30.92
C ASN A 15 10.02 36.29 -29.68
N ALA A 16 9.13 36.35 -28.69
CA ALA A 16 9.08 35.39 -27.59
C ALA A 16 8.54 34.08 -28.18
N ALA A 17 9.44 33.20 -28.61
CA ALA A 17 9.07 31.82 -28.88
C ALA A 17 8.56 31.22 -27.58
N PRO A 18 7.39 30.56 -27.58
CA PRO A 18 6.97 29.81 -26.40
C PRO A 18 8.00 28.69 -26.18
N VAL A 19 8.75 28.81 -25.09
CA VAL A 19 9.54 27.68 -24.57
C VAL A 19 8.53 26.66 -24.07
N TRP A 20 8.28 25.67 -24.86
CA TRP A 20 7.60 24.47 -24.43
C TRP A 20 8.56 23.77 -23.48
N SER A 21 8.41 24.06 -22.20
CA SER A 21 8.96 23.24 -21.15
C SER A 21 8.37 21.85 -21.35
N HIS A 22 9.14 20.95 -21.92
CA HIS A 22 8.88 19.54 -21.83
C HIS A 22 9.07 19.14 -20.35
N GLU A 23 8.07 19.37 -19.53
CA GLU A 23 7.82 18.54 -18.39
C GLU A 23 7.30 17.21 -18.93
N GLY A 24 8.19 16.51 -19.58
CA GLY A 24 8.07 15.09 -19.87
C GLY A 24 8.31 14.31 -18.59
N HIS A 25 7.53 14.56 -17.56
CA HIS A 25 7.15 13.50 -16.63
C HIS A 25 6.01 12.78 -17.34
N ASP A 26 6.40 11.95 -18.27
CA ASP A 26 5.67 10.77 -18.63
C ASP A 26 5.46 10.04 -17.27
N HIS A 27 4.36 10.36 -16.62
CA HIS A 27 3.78 9.49 -15.61
C HIS A 27 3.32 8.31 -16.42
N GLY A 28 4.34 7.51 -16.78
CA GLY A 28 4.15 6.21 -17.34
C GLY A 28 3.03 5.60 -16.54
N GLU A 29 2.06 5.13 -17.26
CA GLU A 29 0.97 4.25 -16.88
C GLU A 29 1.22 3.71 -15.47
N ALA A 30 0.45 4.21 -14.48
CA ALA A 30 0.66 3.89 -13.09
C ALA A 30 0.85 2.39 -13.03
N LEU A 31 2.09 1.97 -12.81
CA LEU A 31 2.38 0.55 -12.65
C LEU A 31 1.27 0.03 -11.73
N PRO A 32 0.57 -1.04 -12.13
CA PRO A 32 -0.46 -1.60 -11.28
C PRO A 32 0.15 -1.66 -9.89
N PRO A 33 -0.54 -1.20 -8.83
CA PRO A 33 0.03 -1.16 -7.51
C PRO A 33 0.70 -2.52 -7.34
N VAL A 34 2.03 -2.51 -7.25
CA VAL A 34 2.75 -3.69 -6.84
C VAL A 34 2.10 -3.93 -5.49
N GLU A 35 1.17 -4.86 -5.44
CA GLU A 35 0.79 -5.46 -4.18
C GLU A 35 2.12 -5.96 -3.65
N SER A 36 2.79 -5.07 -2.94
CA SER A 36 3.90 -5.47 -2.11
C SER A 36 3.25 -6.38 -1.10
N GLY A 37 3.19 -7.66 -1.46
CA GLY A 37 2.83 -8.74 -0.57
C GLY A 37 3.83 -8.73 0.57
N TRP A 38 3.70 -7.74 1.45
CA TRP A 38 4.45 -7.65 2.68
C TRP A 38 3.97 -8.81 3.54
N THR A 39 4.67 -9.93 3.40
CA THR A 39 4.47 -11.03 4.32
C THR A 39 4.75 -10.52 5.74
N PRO A 40 3.75 -10.45 6.62
CA PRO A 40 3.96 -9.99 7.99
C PRO A 40 5.04 -10.82 8.67
N ARG A 41 5.96 -10.15 9.35
CA ARG A 41 7.12 -10.78 9.97
C ARG A 41 7.29 -10.34 11.41
N ALA A 42 7.78 -11.26 12.23
CA ALA A 42 8.31 -11.01 13.55
C ALA A 42 9.77 -11.45 13.57
N THR A 43 10.61 -10.73 14.29
CA THR A 43 12.02 -11.06 14.48
C THR A 43 12.33 -11.08 15.96
N ALA A 44 13.18 -12.01 16.38
CA ALA A 44 13.69 -12.08 17.74
C ALA A 44 15.16 -12.44 17.70
N ARG A 45 15.91 -11.98 18.69
CA ARG A 45 17.35 -12.23 18.83
C ARG A 45 17.72 -12.43 20.28
N SER A 46 18.63 -13.35 20.51
CA SER A 46 19.33 -13.56 21.78
C SER A 46 20.84 -13.64 21.51
N ASP A 47 21.62 -14.01 22.52
CA ASP A 47 23.04 -14.30 22.35
C ASP A 47 23.26 -15.60 21.55
N ASP A 48 22.35 -16.55 21.65
CA ASP A 48 22.46 -17.87 21.05
C ASP A 48 21.80 -17.97 19.67
N PHE A 49 20.68 -17.23 19.44
CA PHE A 49 19.85 -17.41 18.25
C PHE A 49 19.36 -16.10 17.61
N ASP A 50 19.28 -16.12 16.29
CA ASP A 50 18.52 -15.18 15.45
C ASP A 50 17.32 -15.91 14.86
N LEU A 51 16.11 -15.36 15.05
CA LEU A 51 14.86 -15.94 14.60
C LEU A 51 14.07 -14.95 13.74
N VAL A 52 13.57 -15.44 12.61
CA VAL A 52 12.61 -14.74 11.76
C VAL A 52 11.37 -15.61 11.60
N ALA A 53 10.20 -15.06 11.90
CA ALA A 53 8.91 -15.71 11.68
C ALA A 53 8.09 -14.92 10.68
N ALA A 54 7.55 -15.57 9.65
CA ALA A 54 6.71 -14.97 8.62
C ALA A 54 5.34 -15.64 8.59
N MET A 55 4.26 -14.83 8.47
CA MET A 55 2.90 -15.33 8.39
C MET A 55 2.49 -15.53 6.94
N GLU A 56 2.20 -16.76 6.52
CA GLU A 56 1.86 -17.15 5.17
C GLU A 56 0.55 -17.95 5.15
N GLY A 57 -0.57 -17.32 4.75
CA GLY A 57 -1.84 -18.02 4.55
C GLY A 57 -2.36 -18.80 5.77
N GLY A 58 -2.16 -18.29 6.99
CA GLY A 58 -2.57 -18.94 8.24
C GLY A 58 -1.52 -19.92 8.79
N GLN A 59 -0.40 -20.09 8.12
CA GLN A 59 0.77 -20.81 8.65
C GLN A 59 1.85 -19.80 9.02
N MET A 60 2.61 -20.08 10.06
CA MET A 60 3.81 -19.35 10.41
C MET A 60 5.01 -20.17 9.99
N ARG A 61 5.86 -19.58 9.13
CA ARG A 61 7.16 -20.14 8.75
C ARG A 61 8.24 -19.48 9.59
N ILE A 62 9.15 -20.28 10.14
CA ILE A 62 10.19 -19.82 11.05
C ILE A 62 11.54 -20.26 10.51
N TRP A 63 12.49 -19.35 10.46
CA TRP A 63 13.91 -19.59 10.24
C TRP A 63 14.65 -19.31 11.55
N LEU A 64 15.54 -20.19 11.90
CA LEU A 64 16.35 -20.11 13.10
C LEU A 64 17.81 -20.24 12.71
N ASP A 65 18.61 -19.24 13.05
CA ASP A 65 20.04 -19.22 12.84
C ASP A 65 20.77 -19.10 14.16
N ARG A 66 22.01 -19.61 14.23
CA ARG A 66 22.87 -19.44 15.39
C ARG A 66 23.41 -18.03 15.42
N GLY A 67 23.31 -17.36 16.58
CA GLY A 67 23.70 -15.95 16.76
C GLY A 67 25.19 -15.67 16.49
N SER A 68 26.06 -16.64 16.68
CA SER A 68 27.54 -16.47 16.56
C SER A 68 28.06 -16.46 15.12
N ASP A 69 27.42 -17.19 14.20
CA ASP A 69 27.93 -17.42 12.84
C ASP A 69 26.83 -17.43 11.75
N ASN A 70 25.58 -17.19 12.14
CA ASN A 70 24.41 -17.24 11.28
C ASN A 70 24.20 -18.60 10.58
N ALA A 71 24.74 -19.67 11.15
CA ALA A 71 24.52 -21.00 10.61
C ALA A 71 23.07 -21.45 10.91
N PRO A 72 22.32 -22.00 9.91
CA PRO A 72 20.98 -22.47 10.12
C PRO A 72 20.92 -23.59 11.19
N VAL A 73 19.97 -23.48 12.12
CA VAL A 73 19.66 -24.50 13.10
C VAL A 73 18.41 -25.24 12.64
N THR A 74 18.56 -26.49 12.20
CA THR A 74 17.50 -27.27 11.53
C THR A 74 16.95 -28.42 12.36
N ASP A 75 17.51 -28.65 13.55
CA ASP A 75 17.21 -29.77 14.45
C ASP A 75 16.70 -29.29 15.81
N ALA A 76 16.27 -28.03 15.92
CA ALA A 76 15.68 -27.49 17.14
C ALA A 76 14.22 -27.92 17.30
N ARG A 77 13.79 -27.99 18.55
CA ARG A 77 12.38 -27.92 18.90
C ARG A 77 12.00 -26.48 19.17
N ILE A 78 10.90 -26.03 18.55
CA ILE A 78 10.43 -24.65 18.70
C ILE A 78 8.95 -24.70 19.10
N ASP A 79 8.64 -24.24 20.32
CA ASP A 79 7.29 -24.00 20.78
C ASP A 79 6.97 -22.50 20.65
N VAL A 80 5.80 -22.18 20.13
CA VAL A 80 5.36 -20.79 19.91
C VAL A 80 4.12 -20.52 20.74
N GLU A 81 4.13 -19.42 21.49
CA GLU A 81 3.01 -18.99 22.33
C GLU A 81 2.55 -17.59 21.95
N ALA A 82 1.21 -17.36 21.92
CA ALA A 82 0.61 -16.04 21.73
C ALA A 82 -0.69 -15.95 22.55
N GLY A 83 -0.60 -15.36 23.74
CA GLY A 83 -1.71 -15.35 24.69
C GLY A 83 -2.15 -16.76 25.08
N ALA A 84 -3.37 -17.15 24.73
CA ALA A 84 -3.90 -18.49 25.00
C ALA A 84 -3.56 -19.52 23.92
N TRP A 85 -3.09 -19.08 22.75
CA TRP A 85 -2.71 -19.97 21.66
C TRP A 85 -1.28 -20.49 21.85
N LYS A 86 -1.09 -21.78 21.55
CA LYS A 86 0.21 -22.46 21.56
C LYS A 86 0.30 -23.39 20.37
N GLY A 87 1.51 -23.49 19.78
CA GLY A 87 1.80 -24.38 18.69
C GLY A 87 3.25 -24.83 18.70
N GLU A 88 3.50 -26.09 18.32
CA GLU A 88 4.83 -26.62 18.11
C GLU A 88 5.18 -26.53 16.61
N ALA A 89 6.29 -25.88 16.29
CA ALA A 89 6.77 -25.77 14.92
C ALA A 89 7.56 -27.00 14.51
N ARG A 90 7.24 -27.55 13.32
CA ARG A 90 7.86 -28.75 12.78
C ARG A 90 8.80 -28.43 11.64
N PRO A 91 9.94 -29.13 11.50
CA PRO A 91 10.84 -28.96 10.37
C PRO A 91 10.09 -29.11 9.02
N ALA A 92 10.32 -28.21 8.09
CA ALA A 92 9.68 -28.19 6.77
C ALA A 92 10.53 -28.87 5.66
N GLY A 93 11.75 -29.31 5.99
CA GLY A 93 12.66 -30.00 5.05
C GLY A 93 13.50 -29.07 4.16
N ASP A 94 13.27 -27.75 4.25
CA ASP A 94 13.99 -26.71 3.50
C ASP A 94 14.85 -25.80 4.41
N GLY A 95 15.16 -26.28 5.61
CA GLY A 95 15.90 -25.53 6.62
C GLY A 95 15.03 -24.58 7.44
N SER A 96 13.72 -24.54 7.20
CA SER A 96 12.76 -23.78 7.99
C SER A 96 11.87 -24.70 8.83
N TYR A 97 11.08 -24.08 9.71
CA TYR A 97 10.04 -24.75 10.49
C TYR A 97 8.67 -24.16 10.14
N ARG A 98 7.59 -24.92 10.38
CA ARG A 98 6.22 -24.49 10.15
C ARG A 98 5.32 -24.86 11.33
N VAL A 99 4.42 -23.95 11.65
CA VAL A 99 3.35 -24.16 12.64
C VAL A 99 2.04 -23.62 12.08
N ASP A 100 0.93 -24.31 12.35
CA ASP A 100 -0.42 -23.79 12.06
C ASP A 100 -0.72 -22.65 13.01
N ALA A 101 -0.88 -21.45 12.47
CA ALA A 101 -1.11 -20.22 13.18
C ALA A 101 -2.39 -19.50 12.70
N ALA A 102 -3.35 -20.24 12.11
CA ALA A 102 -4.61 -19.68 11.60
C ALA A 102 -5.38 -18.90 12.68
N ALA A 103 -5.26 -19.28 13.94
CA ALA A 103 -5.85 -18.57 15.06
C ALA A 103 -5.30 -17.14 15.24
N LEU A 104 -4.08 -16.86 14.75
CA LEU A 104 -3.41 -15.57 14.81
C LEU A 104 -3.65 -14.74 13.54
N ALA A 105 -4.33 -15.24 12.51
CA ALA A 105 -4.50 -14.57 11.21
C ALA A 105 -5.45 -13.34 11.25
N ARG A 106 -5.74 -12.77 12.41
CA ARG A 106 -6.55 -11.56 12.55
C ARG A 106 -5.67 -10.32 12.55
N PRO A 107 -6.11 -9.23 11.90
CA PRO A 107 -5.40 -7.96 11.99
C PRO A 107 -5.21 -7.52 13.44
N GLY A 108 -4.03 -6.99 13.73
CA GLY A 108 -3.67 -6.55 15.07
C GLY A 108 -2.21 -6.82 15.38
N GLU A 109 -1.86 -6.56 16.62
CA GLU A 109 -0.55 -6.80 17.19
C GLU A 109 -0.62 -8.05 18.08
N HIS A 110 0.25 -9.02 17.81
CA HIS A 110 0.34 -10.28 18.52
C HIS A 110 1.70 -10.38 19.20
N ALA A 111 1.70 -10.37 20.53
CA ALA A 111 2.90 -10.69 21.31
C ALA A 111 3.16 -12.18 21.22
N LEU A 112 4.35 -12.56 20.76
CA LEU A 112 4.81 -13.93 20.60
C LEU A 112 5.95 -14.23 21.57
N VAL A 113 6.03 -15.46 22.01
CA VAL A 113 7.21 -16.02 22.68
C VAL A 113 7.57 -17.32 22.00
N PHE A 114 8.81 -17.42 21.51
CA PHE A 114 9.36 -18.65 20.97
C PHE A 114 10.23 -19.30 22.05
N THR A 115 9.94 -20.52 22.42
CA THR A 115 10.82 -21.35 23.23
C THR A 115 11.60 -22.24 22.29
N VAL A 116 12.91 -22.05 22.23
CA VAL A 116 13.82 -22.80 21.35
C VAL A 116 14.65 -23.75 22.18
N GLU A 117 14.61 -25.04 21.84
CA GLU A 117 15.45 -26.08 22.41
C GLU A 117 16.36 -26.65 21.30
N ALA A 118 17.67 -26.35 21.34
CA ALA A 118 18.64 -26.83 20.37
C ALA A 118 19.85 -27.44 21.07
N GLY A 119 19.97 -28.76 21.01
CA GLY A 119 20.98 -29.50 21.76
C GLY A 119 20.84 -29.32 23.26
N THR A 120 21.81 -28.66 23.89
CA THR A 120 21.81 -28.35 25.32
C THR A 120 21.35 -26.91 25.65
N VAL A 121 21.07 -26.12 24.63
CA VAL A 121 20.67 -24.72 24.79
C VAL A 121 19.13 -24.66 24.78
N VAL A 122 18.56 -23.96 25.77
CA VAL A 122 17.14 -23.62 25.83
C VAL A 122 17.04 -22.13 25.99
N ASP A 123 16.29 -21.48 25.10
CA ASP A 123 16.16 -20.02 25.08
C ASP A 123 14.73 -19.57 24.83
N LEU A 124 14.43 -18.35 25.29
CA LEU A 124 13.11 -17.71 25.16
C LEU A 124 13.26 -16.43 24.36
N LEU A 125 12.69 -16.39 23.16
CA LEU A 125 12.80 -15.27 22.25
C LEU A 125 11.44 -14.55 22.12
N PRO A 126 11.24 -13.40 22.80
CA PRO A 126 10.05 -12.59 22.62
C PRO A 126 10.07 -11.83 21.30
N ALA A 127 8.91 -11.74 20.66
CA ALA A 127 8.73 -10.99 19.41
C ALA A 127 7.32 -10.38 19.32
N THR A 128 7.14 -9.46 18.38
CA THR A 128 5.83 -8.90 18.06
C THR A 128 5.54 -9.10 16.58
N LEU A 129 4.40 -9.72 16.28
CA LEU A 129 3.88 -9.86 14.91
C LEU A 129 2.76 -8.84 14.69
N VAL A 130 2.91 -7.97 13.69
CA VAL A 130 1.89 -6.99 13.32
C VAL A 130 1.23 -7.42 12.01
N LEU A 131 -0.06 -7.76 12.08
CA LEU A 131 -0.91 -8.05 10.94
C LEU A 131 -1.74 -6.81 10.59
N LYS A 132 -1.50 -6.22 9.42
CA LYS A 132 -2.31 -5.10 8.92
C LYS A 132 -3.63 -5.64 8.39
N ALA A 133 -4.74 -4.90 8.65
CA ALA A 133 -5.96 -5.15 7.91
C ALA A 133 -5.70 -4.88 6.44
N GLU A 134 -6.05 -5.82 5.56
CA GLU A 134 -6.10 -5.53 4.14
C GLU A 134 -7.10 -4.40 3.94
N PRO A 135 -6.74 -3.33 3.16
CA PRO A 135 -7.72 -2.33 2.79
C PRO A 135 -8.86 -3.08 2.08
N VAL A 136 -10.04 -3.07 2.67
CA VAL A 136 -11.24 -3.52 1.95
C VAL A 136 -11.27 -2.65 0.70
N ALA A 137 -11.03 -3.23 -0.48
CA ALA A 137 -11.18 -2.54 -1.74
C ALA A 137 -12.58 -1.93 -1.71
N GLY A 138 -12.62 -0.61 -1.46
CA GLY A 138 -13.87 0.11 -1.28
C GLY A 138 -14.71 -0.16 -2.50
N SER A 139 -15.88 -0.72 -2.33
CA SER A 139 -16.88 -0.70 -3.38
C SER A 139 -16.94 0.73 -3.89
N PRO A 140 -16.81 0.99 -5.18
CA PRO A 140 -16.92 2.36 -5.70
C PRO A 140 -18.24 2.90 -5.15
N ASP A 141 -18.14 3.88 -4.26
CA ASP A 141 -19.29 4.54 -3.68
C ASP A 141 -20.15 5.05 -4.81
N GLY A 142 -21.20 4.27 -5.14
CA GLY A 142 -22.19 4.60 -6.18
C GLY A 142 -23.03 5.84 -5.84
N ARG A 143 -22.54 6.70 -4.95
CA ARG A 143 -23.22 7.94 -4.55
C ARG A 143 -22.80 9.19 -5.33
N GLY A 144 -21.74 9.10 -6.17
CA GLY A 144 -21.26 10.25 -6.94
C GLY A 144 -21.92 10.47 -8.31
N ALA A 145 -22.66 9.50 -8.84
CA ALA A 145 -23.09 9.55 -10.25
C ALA A 145 -24.55 10.03 -10.46
N LEU A 146 -25.33 10.30 -9.43
CA LEU A 146 -26.74 10.68 -9.59
C LEU A 146 -27.04 12.18 -9.46
N LEU A 147 -26.07 13.04 -9.14
CA LEU A 147 -26.32 14.48 -8.97
C LEU A 147 -26.30 15.34 -10.26
N PRO A 148 -25.64 14.98 -11.38
CA PRO A 148 -25.73 15.84 -12.57
C PRO A 148 -27.01 15.70 -13.40
N MET A 149 -27.78 14.60 -13.26
CA MET A 149 -29.00 14.42 -14.06
C MET A 149 -30.24 15.17 -13.55
N ALA A 150 -30.31 15.49 -12.25
CA ALA A 150 -31.48 16.19 -11.69
C ALA A 150 -31.51 17.68 -12.03
N VAL A 151 -30.34 18.32 -12.21
CA VAL A 151 -30.26 19.76 -12.52
C VAL A 151 -30.55 20.01 -14.01
N GLY A 152 -30.13 19.13 -14.92
CA GLY A 152 -30.40 19.24 -16.34
C GLY A 152 -31.87 19.13 -16.71
N GLY A 153 -32.62 18.28 -16.00
CA GLY A 153 -34.07 18.09 -16.24
C GLY A 153 -34.91 19.31 -15.86
N LEU A 154 -34.59 19.98 -14.77
CA LEU A 154 -35.32 21.16 -14.31
C LEU A 154 -35.13 22.37 -15.24
N VAL A 155 -33.95 22.58 -15.80
CA VAL A 155 -33.68 23.69 -16.74
C VAL A 155 -34.39 23.45 -18.08
N ALA A 156 -34.48 22.22 -18.56
CA ALA A 156 -35.18 21.90 -19.80
C ALA A 156 -36.70 22.11 -19.68
N ILE A 157 -37.33 21.73 -18.56
CA ILE A 157 -38.75 21.91 -18.31
C ILE A 157 -39.09 23.41 -18.17
N ALA A 158 -38.27 24.20 -17.48
CA ALA A 158 -38.48 25.65 -17.35
C ALA A 158 -38.32 26.37 -18.69
N GLY A 159 -37.35 25.97 -19.53
CA GLY A 159 -37.18 26.50 -20.88
C GLY A 159 -38.34 26.23 -21.82
N LEU A 160 -38.87 25.00 -21.82
CA LEU A 160 -40.00 24.61 -22.63
C LEU A 160 -41.28 25.34 -22.23
N GLY A 161 -41.52 25.50 -20.91
CA GLY A 161 -42.65 26.24 -20.38
C GLY A 161 -42.64 27.73 -20.74
N MET A 162 -41.46 28.35 -20.70
CA MET A 162 -41.31 29.76 -21.07
C MET A 162 -41.51 29.99 -22.57
N TRP A 163 -40.99 29.07 -23.43
CA TRP A 163 -41.19 29.12 -24.87
C TRP A 163 -42.66 28.97 -25.27
N TRP A 164 -43.40 28.08 -24.61
CA TRP A 164 -44.84 27.86 -24.85
C TRP A 164 -45.70 29.06 -24.44
N ARG A 165 -45.40 29.71 -23.33
CA ARG A 165 -46.08 30.95 -22.89
C ARG A 165 -45.87 32.09 -23.86
N ARG A 166 -44.65 32.25 -24.41
CA ARG A 166 -44.37 33.30 -25.41
C ARG A 166 -45.12 33.09 -26.73
N ARG A 167 -45.34 31.85 -27.16
CA ARG A 167 -46.12 31.60 -28.37
C ARG A 167 -47.62 31.84 -28.22
N ARG A 168 -48.18 31.68 -27.02
CA ARG A 168 -49.59 31.96 -26.76
C ARG A 168 -49.88 33.47 -26.57
N ALA A 169 -48.92 34.28 -26.31
CA ALA A 169 -49.07 35.76 -26.17
C ALA A 169 -48.93 36.49 -27.51
N ALA A 170 -48.58 35.79 -28.58
CA ALA A 170 -48.37 36.36 -29.91
C ALA A 170 -49.47 35.91 -30.92
N ALA A 171 -50.49 35.23 -30.48
CA ALA A 171 -51.70 34.87 -31.22
C ALA A 171 -52.95 35.55 -30.60
#